data_a335da7aee91f35988d5739560671f0a
#
_entry.id   a335da7aee91f35988d5739560671f0a
#
_cell.length_a   1.000
_cell.length_b   1.000
_cell.length_c   1.000
_cell.angle_alpha   90.00
_cell.angle_beta   90.00
_cell.angle_gamma   90.00
#
_symmetry.space_group_name_H-M   'P 1'
#
loop_
_entity.id
_entity.type
_entity.pdbx_description
1 polymer ?
#
loop_
_entity_poly.entity_id
_entity_poly.type
_entity_poly.pdbx_seq_one_letter_code
_entity_poly.pdbx_strand_id
1 'polypeptide(L)'
;MTMPNRATSVKLATSAPGETRPAALEKLREFLEKEGMKSKTGPRSFADFERELHERMMEAERDIVASEMAKLDVDAAAILIDGKVHRRVLRQSQTYETSAGEVVVERTLYKDRTDEDGRCVSPMELVLGVVGDFWTPRAAQQALWVVTQMTPKKSAELFKRVGNMRPSKSSLDRLPKLVSERWEDDREAFELALRDGFEIPEGSASVAISLDGVLAPIDGANRPTEVRAEAAAEGRTSKGPAGYREASCATLSFCDEKGIVVAVMVPS
;
A
#
# COMPACT_ATOMS: atom_id res chain seq x y z
N MET A 1 -2.30 -7.56 8.24
CA MET A 1 -3.44 -6.63 8.40
C MET A 1 -4.05 -6.40 7.03
N THR A 2 -5.27 -6.87 6.79
CA THR A 2 -5.97 -6.68 5.52
C THR A 2 -6.68 -5.33 5.60
N MET A 3 -6.35 -4.38 4.75
CA MET A 3 -7.04 -3.09 4.73
C MET A 3 -8.50 -3.31 4.33
N PRO A 4 -9.51 -2.82 5.09
CA PRO A 4 -10.89 -2.91 4.67
C PRO A 4 -11.09 -2.15 3.36
N ASN A 5 -11.75 -2.82 2.42
CA ASN A 5 -12.12 -2.19 1.16
C ASN A 5 -13.34 -1.30 1.44
N ARG A 6 -13.25 -0.01 1.10
CA ARG A 6 -14.39 0.89 1.23
C ARG A 6 -15.55 0.31 0.43
N ALA A 7 -16.64 -0.05 1.09
CA ALA A 7 -17.81 -0.63 0.45
C ALA A 7 -18.55 0.45 -0.40
N THR A 8 -17.87 0.91 -1.45
CA THR A 8 -18.44 1.85 -2.42
C THR A 8 -19.32 1.06 -3.36
N SER A 9 -20.62 1.27 -3.32
CA SER A 9 -21.58 0.62 -4.23
C SER A 9 -21.45 1.20 -5.64
N VAL A 10 -20.45 0.75 -6.39
CA VAL A 10 -20.32 1.06 -7.81
C VAL A 10 -21.07 -0.02 -8.59
N LYS A 11 -22.21 0.30 -9.20
CA LYS A 11 -22.85 -0.59 -10.16
C LYS A 11 -22.06 -0.55 -11.46
N LEU A 12 -21.18 -1.54 -11.64
CA LEU A 12 -20.43 -1.75 -12.87
C LEU A 12 -21.38 -2.33 -13.95
N ALA A 13 -21.49 -1.64 -15.07
CA ALA A 13 -22.06 -2.22 -16.27
C ALA A 13 -21.01 -3.18 -16.85
N THR A 14 -21.28 -4.47 -16.79
CA THR A 14 -20.40 -5.52 -17.32
C THR A 14 -20.43 -5.49 -18.84
N SER A 15 -19.44 -4.91 -19.50
CA SER A 15 -19.09 -5.25 -20.86
C SER A 15 -18.08 -6.38 -20.81
N ALA A 16 -18.38 -7.52 -21.42
CA ALA A 16 -17.44 -8.64 -21.51
C ALA A 16 -16.27 -8.25 -22.42
N PRO A 17 -15.03 -8.15 -21.92
CA PRO A 17 -13.88 -7.95 -22.78
C PRO A 17 -13.49 -9.28 -23.41
N GLY A 18 -13.13 -9.25 -24.69
CA GLY A 18 -12.51 -10.38 -25.36
C GLY A 18 -11.24 -10.78 -24.59
N GLU A 19 -11.07 -12.08 -24.35
CA GLU A 19 -9.89 -12.65 -23.69
C GLU A 19 -8.64 -12.46 -24.58
N THR A 20 -8.03 -11.29 -24.50
CA THR A 20 -6.70 -11.08 -25.09
C THR A 20 -5.68 -11.57 -24.06
N ARG A 21 -4.99 -12.67 -24.35
CA ARG A 21 -3.90 -13.15 -23.50
C ARG A 21 -2.82 -12.08 -23.39
N PRO A 22 -2.31 -11.79 -22.17
CA PRO A 22 -1.22 -10.85 -21.99
C PRO A 22 0.01 -11.25 -22.81
N ALA A 23 0.59 -10.31 -23.53
CA ALA A 23 1.74 -10.55 -24.42
C ALA A 23 2.96 -11.13 -23.70
N ALA A 24 3.18 -10.75 -22.43
CA ALA A 24 4.28 -11.25 -21.62
C ALA A 24 4.11 -12.74 -21.25
N LEU A 25 2.89 -13.25 -21.19
CA LEU A 25 2.63 -14.67 -20.97
C LEU A 25 3.09 -15.51 -22.17
N GLU A 26 2.87 -15.04 -23.40
CA GLU A 26 3.39 -15.70 -24.59
C GLU A 26 4.91 -15.65 -24.67
N LYS A 27 5.53 -14.52 -24.31
CA LYS A 27 7.00 -14.42 -24.20
C LYS A 27 7.57 -15.37 -23.15
N LEU A 28 6.90 -15.52 -21.99
CA LEU A 28 7.32 -16.47 -20.98
C LEU A 28 7.23 -17.92 -21.50
N ARG A 29 6.14 -18.26 -22.19
CA ARG A 29 5.98 -19.57 -22.80
C ARG A 29 7.07 -19.83 -23.83
N GLU A 30 7.34 -18.88 -24.73
CA GLU A 30 8.42 -19.00 -25.71
C GLU A 30 9.79 -19.18 -25.05
N PHE A 31 10.06 -18.46 -23.98
CA PHE A 31 11.28 -18.61 -23.20
C PHE A 31 11.44 -20.03 -22.67
N LEU A 32 10.38 -20.59 -22.06
CA LEU A 32 10.42 -21.96 -21.51
C LEU A 32 10.57 -23.03 -22.61
N GLU A 33 9.92 -22.84 -23.74
CA GLU A 33 9.95 -23.82 -24.85
C GLU A 33 11.25 -23.78 -25.67
N LYS A 34 11.80 -22.56 -25.91
CA LYS A 34 12.89 -22.38 -26.86
C LYS A 34 14.26 -22.17 -26.20
N GLU A 35 14.28 -21.52 -25.09
CA GLU A 35 15.54 -21.06 -24.48
C GLU A 35 15.89 -21.82 -23.20
N GLY A 36 15.00 -22.02 -22.26
CA GLY A 36 15.21 -22.77 -21.03
C GLY A 36 16.67 -22.89 -20.55
N MET A 37 17.02 -24.05 -19.98
CA MET A 37 18.41 -24.33 -19.58
C MET A 37 19.34 -24.68 -20.75
N LYS A 38 18.79 -25.09 -21.90
CA LYS A 38 19.53 -25.45 -23.11
C LYS A 38 19.56 -24.29 -24.08
N SER A 39 20.39 -23.30 -23.82
CA SER A 39 20.60 -22.19 -24.76
C SER A 39 21.32 -22.68 -26.04
N LYS A 40 20.89 -22.19 -27.20
CA LYS A 40 21.57 -22.47 -28.48
C LYS A 40 22.97 -21.83 -28.57
N THR A 41 23.30 -20.91 -27.69
CA THR A 41 24.55 -20.13 -27.68
C THR A 41 25.64 -20.67 -26.78
N GLY A 42 25.41 -21.82 -26.09
CA GLY A 42 26.42 -22.44 -25.22
C GLY A 42 25.90 -22.72 -23.80
N PRO A 43 26.77 -23.24 -22.92
CA PRO A 43 26.37 -23.56 -21.54
C PRO A 43 26.01 -22.28 -20.79
N ARG A 44 24.79 -22.19 -20.33
CA ARG A 44 24.26 -21.12 -19.55
C ARG A 44 24.48 -21.41 -18.05
N SER A 45 24.92 -20.41 -17.26
CA SER A 45 24.97 -20.60 -15.81
C SER A 45 23.54 -20.71 -15.25
N PHE A 46 23.36 -21.50 -14.19
CA PHE A 46 22.05 -21.62 -13.55
C PHE A 46 21.59 -20.28 -12.96
N ALA A 47 22.52 -19.50 -12.43
CA ALA A 47 22.23 -18.14 -11.90
C ALA A 47 21.71 -17.19 -12.98
N ASP A 48 22.21 -17.27 -14.22
CA ASP A 48 21.69 -16.47 -15.33
C ASP A 48 20.30 -16.93 -15.75
N PHE A 49 20.07 -18.24 -15.72
CA PHE A 49 18.73 -18.80 -15.98
C PHE A 49 17.71 -18.34 -14.92
N GLU A 50 18.06 -18.45 -13.62
CA GLU A 50 17.16 -18.02 -12.54
C GLU A 50 16.83 -16.52 -12.65
N ARG A 51 17.84 -15.68 -12.91
CA ARG A 51 17.63 -14.24 -13.08
C ARG A 51 16.68 -13.93 -14.21
N GLU A 52 16.88 -14.52 -15.40
CA GLU A 52 16.04 -14.24 -16.55
C GLU A 52 14.63 -14.84 -16.37
N LEU A 53 14.51 -16.02 -15.79
CA LEU A 53 13.21 -16.59 -15.45
C LEU A 53 12.44 -15.66 -14.51
N HIS A 54 13.10 -15.14 -13.46
CA HIS A 54 12.49 -14.18 -12.53
C HIS A 54 12.01 -12.91 -13.26
N GLU A 55 12.85 -12.33 -14.12
CA GLU A 55 12.49 -11.13 -14.90
C GLU A 55 11.27 -11.38 -15.80
N ARG A 56 11.21 -12.53 -16.47
CA ARG A 56 10.07 -12.92 -17.31
C ARG A 56 8.78 -13.16 -16.52
N MET A 57 8.91 -13.78 -15.34
CA MET A 57 7.77 -13.98 -14.44
C MET A 57 7.22 -12.66 -13.95
N MET A 58 8.08 -11.72 -13.56
CA MET A 58 7.67 -10.38 -13.13
C MET A 58 7.02 -9.58 -14.27
N GLU A 59 7.53 -9.69 -15.51
CA GLU A 59 6.93 -9.08 -16.69
C GLU A 59 5.51 -9.63 -16.94
N ALA A 60 5.35 -10.96 -16.85
CA ALA A 60 4.06 -11.61 -17.03
C ALA A 60 3.05 -11.20 -15.92
N GLU A 61 3.50 -11.13 -14.67
CA GLU A 61 2.66 -10.70 -13.55
C GLU A 61 2.20 -9.24 -13.74
N ARG A 62 3.09 -8.32 -14.14
CA ARG A 62 2.72 -6.94 -14.43
C ARG A 62 1.68 -6.83 -15.53
N ASP A 63 1.83 -7.55 -16.63
CA ASP A 63 0.89 -7.53 -17.76
C ASP A 63 -0.50 -8.06 -17.34
N ILE A 64 -0.52 -9.14 -16.54
CA ILE A 64 -1.77 -9.69 -16.00
C ILE A 64 -2.44 -8.67 -15.08
N VAL A 65 -1.70 -8.11 -14.13
CA VAL A 65 -2.23 -7.11 -13.19
C VAL A 65 -2.74 -5.88 -13.94
N ALA A 66 -1.99 -5.34 -14.90
CA ALA A 66 -2.43 -4.20 -15.71
C ALA A 66 -3.72 -4.52 -16.49
N SER A 67 -3.81 -5.73 -17.08
CA SER A 67 -5.00 -6.18 -17.80
C SER A 67 -6.22 -6.31 -16.88
N GLU A 68 -6.06 -6.86 -15.69
CA GLU A 68 -7.16 -6.99 -14.71
C GLU A 68 -7.59 -5.62 -14.17
N MET A 69 -6.65 -4.72 -13.89
CA MET A 69 -6.97 -3.35 -13.50
C MET A 69 -7.75 -2.62 -14.59
N ALA A 70 -7.33 -2.73 -15.85
CA ALA A 70 -8.00 -2.10 -16.98
C ALA A 70 -9.46 -2.55 -17.17
N LYS A 71 -9.80 -3.79 -16.81
CA LYS A 71 -11.18 -4.31 -16.87
C LYS A 71 -12.10 -3.63 -15.86
N LEU A 72 -11.57 -3.01 -14.83
CA LEU A 72 -12.31 -2.29 -13.80
C LEU A 72 -12.53 -0.81 -14.15
N ASP A 73 -11.89 -0.30 -15.22
CA ASP A 73 -12.14 1.06 -15.68
C ASP A 73 -13.56 1.17 -16.30
N VAL A 74 -14.25 2.22 -15.96
CA VAL A 74 -15.59 2.50 -16.45
C VAL A 74 -15.52 3.73 -17.35
N ASP A 75 -15.81 3.57 -18.65
CA ASP A 75 -15.85 4.68 -19.60
C ASP A 75 -17.30 5.04 -19.96
N ALA A 76 -17.99 5.69 -19.02
CA ALA A 76 -19.37 6.18 -19.20
C ALA A 76 -19.41 7.73 -19.11
N ALA A 77 -20.43 8.35 -19.68
CA ALA A 77 -20.59 9.82 -19.61
C ALA A 77 -20.85 10.32 -18.19
N ALA A 78 -21.49 9.50 -17.35
CA ALA A 78 -21.74 9.76 -15.94
C ALA A 78 -21.92 8.43 -15.17
N ILE A 79 -21.63 8.47 -13.89
CA ILE A 79 -21.74 7.34 -12.96
C ILE A 79 -22.36 7.81 -11.64
N LEU A 80 -22.83 6.86 -10.84
CA LEU A 80 -23.32 7.09 -9.49
C LEU A 80 -22.26 6.57 -8.48
N ILE A 81 -21.80 7.44 -7.59
CA ILE A 81 -20.98 7.09 -6.46
C ILE A 81 -21.67 7.61 -5.21
N ASP A 82 -22.00 6.71 -4.28
CA ASP A 82 -22.70 7.03 -3.01
C ASP A 82 -23.99 7.86 -3.23
N GLY A 83 -24.73 7.53 -4.28
CA GLY A 83 -26.00 8.21 -4.64
C GLY A 83 -25.85 9.57 -5.33
N LYS A 84 -24.62 10.06 -5.54
CA LYS A 84 -24.34 11.32 -6.24
C LYS A 84 -23.91 11.07 -7.68
N VAL A 85 -24.34 11.97 -8.58
CA VAL A 85 -23.99 11.89 -10.02
C VAL A 85 -22.62 12.51 -10.24
N HIS A 86 -21.67 11.69 -10.67
CA HIS A 86 -20.36 12.14 -11.10
C HIS A 86 -20.27 12.10 -12.63
N ARG A 87 -19.80 13.18 -13.25
CA ARG A 87 -19.63 13.27 -14.70
C ARG A 87 -18.18 13.05 -15.09
N ARG A 88 -17.98 12.36 -16.22
CA ARG A 88 -16.66 12.14 -16.80
C ARG A 88 -15.96 13.48 -17.08
N VAL A 89 -14.70 13.57 -16.63
CA VAL A 89 -13.83 14.72 -16.86
C VAL A 89 -12.82 14.41 -17.96
N LEU A 90 -12.01 13.37 -17.77
CA LEU A 90 -11.00 12.97 -18.73
C LEU A 90 -10.62 11.49 -18.53
N ARG A 91 -9.91 10.94 -19.50
CA ARG A 91 -9.23 9.65 -19.43
C ARG A 91 -7.74 9.88 -19.59
N GLN A 92 -6.94 9.24 -18.76
CA GLN A 92 -5.48 9.40 -18.77
C GLN A 92 -4.78 8.14 -18.27
N SER A 93 -3.53 7.97 -18.71
CA SER A 93 -2.63 6.95 -18.20
C SER A 93 -2.18 7.30 -16.78
N GLN A 94 -2.13 6.31 -15.91
CA GLN A 94 -1.60 6.41 -14.56
C GLN A 94 -0.65 5.25 -14.29
N THR A 95 0.47 5.54 -13.64
CA THR A 95 1.41 4.53 -13.16
C THR A 95 1.03 4.13 -11.75
N TYR A 96 0.91 2.82 -11.53
CA TYR A 96 0.65 2.23 -10.20
C TYR A 96 1.83 1.37 -9.77
N GLU A 97 2.18 1.45 -8.50
CA GLU A 97 3.14 0.55 -7.88
C GLU A 97 2.41 -0.71 -7.40
N THR A 98 2.79 -1.86 -7.95
CA THR A 98 2.24 -3.18 -7.60
C THR A 98 3.29 -4.05 -6.94
N SER A 99 2.91 -5.21 -6.39
CA SER A 99 3.86 -6.18 -5.84
C SER A 99 4.87 -6.72 -6.87
N ALA A 100 4.55 -6.61 -8.15
CA ALA A 100 5.42 -7.00 -9.27
C ALA A 100 6.18 -5.82 -9.89
N GLY A 101 6.02 -4.60 -9.34
CA GLY A 101 6.61 -3.36 -9.83
C GLY A 101 5.60 -2.45 -10.50
N GLU A 102 6.09 -1.44 -11.21
CA GLU A 102 5.26 -0.43 -11.85
C GLU A 102 4.46 -0.99 -13.03
N VAL A 103 3.17 -0.64 -13.07
CA VAL A 103 2.27 -0.88 -14.19
C VAL A 103 1.62 0.42 -14.62
N VAL A 104 1.38 0.57 -15.93
CA VAL A 104 0.70 1.74 -16.50
C VAL A 104 -0.67 1.31 -16.98
N VAL A 105 -1.72 1.96 -16.48
CA VAL A 105 -3.10 1.65 -16.84
C VAL A 105 -3.85 2.94 -17.17
N GLU A 106 -4.68 2.89 -18.21
CA GLU A 106 -5.60 3.96 -18.53
C GLU A 106 -6.73 4.00 -17.50
N ARG A 107 -7.02 5.18 -16.94
CA ARG A 107 -8.12 5.40 -16.01
C ARG A 107 -9.03 6.54 -16.43
N THR A 108 -10.32 6.41 -16.16
CA THR A 108 -11.29 7.46 -16.36
C THR A 108 -11.57 8.19 -15.04
N LEU A 109 -11.52 9.50 -15.08
CA LEU A 109 -11.74 10.37 -13.93
C LEU A 109 -13.12 11.03 -14.01
N TYR A 110 -13.79 11.07 -12.85
CA TYR A 110 -15.12 11.63 -12.69
C TYR A 110 -15.12 12.69 -11.59
N LYS A 111 -16.00 13.68 -11.72
CA LYS A 111 -16.19 14.74 -10.71
C LYS A 111 -17.68 14.98 -10.45
N ASP A 112 -18.01 15.16 -9.17
CA ASP A 112 -19.30 15.73 -8.77
C ASP A 112 -19.29 17.23 -9.08
N ARG A 113 -20.24 17.69 -9.92
CA ARG A 113 -20.34 19.10 -10.29
C ARG A 113 -21.01 19.97 -9.24
N THR A 114 -21.67 19.36 -8.27
CA THR A 114 -22.29 20.08 -7.15
C THR A 114 -21.27 20.41 -6.06
N ASP A 115 -20.09 19.80 -6.10
CA ASP A 115 -18.97 20.03 -5.20
C ASP A 115 -17.84 20.73 -5.98
N GLU A 116 -17.76 22.06 -5.87
CA GLU A 116 -16.76 22.87 -6.58
C GLU A 116 -15.33 22.52 -6.14
N ASP A 117 -15.12 22.20 -4.86
CA ASP A 117 -13.84 21.83 -4.28
C ASP A 117 -13.58 20.32 -4.36
N GLY A 118 -14.54 19.53 -4.86
CA GLY A 118 -14.49 18.09 -4.97
C GLY A 118 -13.33 17.61 -5.86
N ARG A 119 -12.61 16.61 -5.39
CA ARG A 119 -11.55 15.95 -6.15
C ARG A 119 -12.14 15.06 -7.24
N CYS A 120 -11.38 14.89 -8.33
CA CYS A 120 -11.69 13.87 -9.30
C CYS A 120 -11.44 12.48 -8.70
N VAL A 121 -12.34 11.54 -8.97
CA VAL A 121 -12.26 10.16 -8.50
C VAL A 121 -12.23 9.20 -9.66
N SER A 122 -11.52 8.08 -9.52
CA SER A 122 -11.55 6.97 -10.46
C SER A 122 -12.30 5.79 -9.83
N PRO A 123 -13.40 5.30 -10.45
CA PRO A 123 -14.12 4.13 -9.95
C PRO A 123 -13.22 2.90 -9.82
N MET A 124 -12.30 2.71 -10.77
CA MET A 124 -11.32 1.64 -10.75
C MET A 124 -10.46 1.71 -9.46
N GLU A 125 -9.96 2.90 -9.11
CA GLU A 125 -9.13 3.08 -7.91
C GLU A 125 -9.91 2.86 -6.61
N LEU A 126 -11.17 3.27 -6.58
CA LEU A 126 -12.07 3.02 -5.44
C LEU A 126 -12.30 1.51 -5.23
N VAL A 127 -12.58 0.78 -6.32
CA VAL A 127 -12.79 -0.69 -6.28
C VAL A 127 -11.51 -1.41 -5.89
N LEU A 128 -10.37 -1.01 -6.44
CA LEU A 128 -9.06 -1.59 -6.13
C LEU A 128 -8.56 -1.25 -4.72
N GLY A 129 -9.10 -0.20 -4.09
CA GLY A 129 -8.63 0.29 -2.80
C GLY A 129 -7.22 0.89 -2.87
N VAL A 130 -6.90 1.59 -3.96
CA VAL A 130 -5.61 2.27 -4.15
C VAL A 130 -5.31 3.19 -2.97
N VAL A 131 -4.08 3.10 -2.43
CA VAL A 131 -3.60 3.91 -1.32
C VAL A 131 -2.82 5.10 -1.86
N GLY A 132 -3.19 6.31 -1.43
CA GLY A 132 -2.71 7.53 -2.04
C GLY A 132 -3.12 7.59 -3.51
N ASP A 133 -2.19 7.96 -4.38
CA ASP A 133 -2.49 8.13 -5.80
C ASP A 133 -2.03 6.97 -6.68
N PHE A 134 -1.27 6.00 -6.13
CA PHE A 134 -0.61 5.00 -6.99
C PHE A 134 -0.26 3.65 -6.34
N TRP A 135 -0.40 3.47 -5.03
CA TRP A 135 -0.08 2.20 -4.39
C TRP A 135 -1.24 1.21 -4.50
N THR A 136 -1.04 0.03 -5.06
CA THR A 136 -2.00 -1.04 -4.87
C THR A 136 -1.97 -1.53 -3.42
N PRO A 137 -3.07 -2.08 -2.87
CA PRO A 137 -3.13 -2.47 -1.46
C PRO A 137 -2.01 -3.43 -1.04
N ARG A 138 -1.70 -4.41 -1.89
CA ARG A 138 -0.63 -5.38 -1.63
C ARG A 138 0.76 -4.74 -1.60
N ALA A 139 1.05 -3.87 -2.56
CA ALA A 139 2.31 -3.15 -2.62
C ALA A 139 2.47 -2.20 -1.43
N ALA A 140 1.40 -1.46 -1.07
CA ALA A 140 1.39 -0.60 0.11
C ALA A 140 1.66 -1.39 1.40
N GLN A 141 1.01 -2.55 1.57
CA GLN A 141 1.20 -3.42 2.73
C GLN A 141 2.65 -3.90 2.85
N GLN A 142 3.24 -4.38 1.75
CA GLN A 142 4.63 -4.84 1.73
C GLN A 142 5.60 -3.69 2.01
N ALA A 143 5.40 -2.55 1.36
CA ALA A 143 6.25 -1.38 1.53
C ALA A 143 6.16 -0.83 2.96
N LEU A 144 4.96 -0.75 3.52
CA LEU A 144 4.75 -0.30 4.90
C LEU A 144 5.45 -1.22 5.89
N TRP A 145 5.30 -2.54 5.74
CA TRP A 145 5.97 -3.51 6.61
C TRP A 145 7.49 -3.33 6.60
N VAL A 146 8.10 -3.14 5.41
CA VAL A 146 9.56 -2.91 5.30
C VAL A 146 9.96 -1.59 5.95
N VAL A 147 9.17 -0.52 5.76
CA VAL A 147 9.47 0.81 6.35
C VAL A 147 9.37 0.78 7.88
N THR A 148 8.56 -0.09 8.47
CA THR A 148 8.53 -0.25 9.94
C THR A 148 9.79 -0.93 10.49
N GLN A 149 10.52 -1.68 9.67
CA GLN A 149 11.74 -2.39 10.08
C GLN A 149 13.02 -1.58 9.83
N MET A 150 12.99 -0.65 8.88
CA MET A 150 14.18 0.11 8.50
C MET A 150 13.84 1.48 7.92
N THR A 151 14.85 2.35 7.81
CA THR A 151 14.66 3.69 7.25
C THR A 151 14.22 3.65 5.78
N PRO A 152 13.43 4.63 5.29
CA PRO A 152 12.97 4.67 3.88
C PRO A 152 14.09 4.54 2.84
N LYS A 153 15.29 5.07 3.13
CA LYS A 153 16.46 4.91 2.26
C LYS A 153 16.91 3.46 2.16
N LYS A 154 17.05 2.77 3.30
CA LYS A 154 17.42 1.35 3.33
C LYS A 154 16.34 0.46 2.73
N SER A 155 15.07 0.83 2.94
CA SER A 155 13.93 0.13 2.32
C SER A 155 13.99 0.22 0.80
N ALA A 156 14.25 1.39 0.22
CA ALA A 156 14.41 1.56 -1.22
C ALA A 156 15.58 0.74 -1.79
N GLU A 157 16.71 0.67 -1.06
CA GLU A 157 17.85 -0.18 -1.43
C GLU A 157 17.50 -1.66 -1.38
N LEU A 158 16.74 -2.10 -0.36
CA LEU A 158 16.29 -3.48 -0.24
C LEU A 158 15.39 -3.88 -1.41
N PHE A 159 14.35 -3.09 -1.70
CA PHE A 159 13.44 -3.35 -2.82
C PHE A 159 14.19 -3.42 -4.16
N LYS A 160 15.15 -2.54 -4.38
CA LYS A 160 16.00 -2.58 -5.58
C LYS A 160 16.82 -3.88 -5.69
N ARG A 161 17.26 -4.45 -4.57
CA ARG A 161 18.03 -5.70 -4.54
C ARG A 161 17.17 -6.94 -4.69
N VAL A 162 15.99 -6.95 -4.07
CA VAL A 162 15.02 -8.06 -4.17
C VAL A 162 14.37 -8.10 -5.56
N GLY A 163 14.21 -6.93 -6.23
CA GLY A 163 13.88 -6.85 -7.65
C GLY A 163 12.39 -6.75 -7.98
N ASN A 164 11.48 -6.88 -7.01
CA ASN A 164 10.04 -6.88 -7.29
C ASN A 164 9.48 -5.47 -7.48
N MET A 165 9.76 -4.57 -6.54
CA MET A 165 9.32 -3.18 -6.56
C MET A 165 10.52 -2.22 -6.60
N ARG A 166 10.31 -0.99 -7.07
CA ARG A 166 11.36 0.04 -7.09
C ARG A 166 10.87 1.39 -6.57
N PRO A 167 10.19 1.43 -5.43
CA PRO A 167 9.67 2.68 -4.90
C PRO A 167 10.79 3.66 -4.56
N SER A 168 10.53 4.95 -4.77
CA SER A 168 11.48 6.00 -4.38
C SER A 168 11.52 6.14 -2.84
N LYS A 169 12.66 6.65 -2.32
CA LYS A 169 12.76 7.01 -0.89
C LYS A 169 11.60 7.91 -0.47
N SER A 170 11.26 8.92 -1.28
CA SER A 170 10.21 9.89 -0.95
C SER A 170 8.80 9.28 -0.98
N SER A 171 8.55 8.29 -1.83
CA SER A 171 7.28 7.56 -1.83
C SER A 171 7.13 6.72 -0.57
N LEU A 172 8.22 6.04 -0.14
CA LEU A 172 8.27 5.25 1.08
C LEU A 172 8.14 6.12 2.35
N ASP A 173 8.74 7.31 2.35
CA ASP A 173 8.69 8.25 3.46
C ASP A 173 7.26 8.79 3.69
N ARG A 174 6.49 8.98 2.61
CA ARG A 174 5.11 9.46 2.65
C ARG A 174 4.07 8.38 2.94
N LEU A 175 4.39 7.12 2.65
CA LEU A 175 3.42 6.02 2.75
C LEU A 175 2.81 5.85 4.15
N PRO A 176 3.56 5.88 5.28
CA PRO A 176 2.97 5.80 6.61
C PRO A 176 1.96 6.91 6.89
N LYS A 177 2.24 8.14 6.41
CA LYS A 177 1.34 9.27 6.56
C LYS A 177 0.03 9.06 5.78
N LEU A 178 0.13 8.63 4.51
CA LEU A 178 -1.04 8.33 3.68
C LEU A 178 -1.94 7.24 4.32
N VAL A 179 -1.32 6.22 4.91
CA VAL A 179 -2.07 5.16 5.60
C VAL A 179 -2.72 5.69 6.88
N SER A 180 -2.01 6.53 7.64
CA SER A 180 -2.56 7.17 8.84
C SER A 180 -3.73 8.11 8.52
N GLU A 181 -3.62 8.93 7.48
CA GLU A 181 -4.71 9.79 7.01
C GLU A 181 -5.94 8.95 6.62
N ARG A 182 -5.74 7.88 5.87
CA ARG A 182 -6.83 6.97 5.51
C ARG A 182 -7.45 6.28 6.74
N TRP A 183 -6.65 5.92 7.73
CA TRP A 183 -7.15 5.37 9.00
C TRP A 183 -8.08 6.37 9.70
N GLU A 184 -7.67 7.64 9.80
CA GLU A 184 -8.48 8.67 10.45
C GLU A 184 -9.80 8.93 9.70
N ASP A 185 -9.75 8.96 8.36
CA ASP A 185 -10.93 9.18 7.50
C ASP A 185 -11.95 8.03 7.60
N ASP A 186 -11.49 6.78 7.69
CA ASP A 186 -12.33 5.57 7.69
C ASP A 186 -12.28 4.82 9.06
N ARG A 187 -11.97 5.52 10.15
CA ARG A 187 -11.71 4.96 11.48
C ARG A 187 -12.76 3.97 11.97
N GLU A 188 -14.03 4.31 11.85
CA GLU A 188 -15.13 3.45 12.29
C GLU A 188 -15.15 2.12 11.52
N ALA A 189 -14.90 2.15 10.21
CA ALA A 189 -14.85 0.94 9.38
C ALA A 189 -13.63 0.06 9.75
N PHE A 190 -12.48 0.67 10.03
CA PHE A 190 -11.30 -0.05 10.49
C PHE A 190 -11.51 -0.68 11.88
N GLU A 191 -12.08 0.06 12.82
CA GLU A 191 -12.37 -0.44 14.18
C GLU A 191 -13.39 -1.59 14.13
N LEU A 192 -14.42 -1.49 13.27
CA LEU A 192 -15.39 -2.57 13.08
C LEU A 192 -14.72 -3.82 12.51
N ALA A 193 -13.91 -3.68 11.47
CA ALA A 193 -13.18 -4.80 10.86
C ALA A 193 -12.21 -5.48 11.85
N LEU A 194 -11.58 -4.72 12.74
CA LEU A 194 -10.74 -5.27 13.81
C LEU A 194 -11.56 -6.05 14.82
N ARG A 195 -12.77 -5.57 15.21
CA ARG A 195 -13.66 -6.28 16.12
C ARG A 195 -14.18 -7.58 15.52
N ASP A 196 -14.59 -7.55 14.25
CA ASP A 196 -15.13 -8.71 13.54
C ASP A 196 -14.06 -9.80 13.30
N GLY A 197 -12.80 -9.40 13.14
CA GLY A 197 -11.66 -10.31 12.99
C GLY A 197 -11.02 -10.77 14.31
N PHE A 198 -11.55 -10.33 15.45
CA PHE A 198 -10.97 -10.64 16.74
C PHE A 198 -11.54 -11.95 17.31
N GLU A 199 -10.68 -12.93 17.46
CA GLU A 199 -11.00 -14.19 18.14
C GLU A 199 -10.27 -14.26 19.49
N ILE A 200 -11.03 -14.57 20.56
CA ILE A 200 -10.43 -14.82 21.85
C ILE A 200 -9.71 -16.17 21.78
N PRO A 201 -8.41 -16.24 22.10
CA PRO A 201 -7.67 -17.50 22.07
C PRO A 201 -8.30 -18.56 22.98
N GLU A 202 -8.39 -19.78 22.47
CA GLU A 202 -8.96 -20.90 23.21
C GLU A 202 -8.18 -21.15 24.52
N GLY A 203 -8.90 -21.46 25.61
CA GLY A 203 -8.30 -21.64 26.92
C GLY A 203 -8.05 -20.35 27.71
N SER A 204 -8.50 -19.21 27.22
CA SER A 204 -8.39 -17.92 27.92
C SER A 204 -9.43 -17.82 29.03
N ALA A 205 -9.00 -17.60 30.26
CA ALA A 205 -9.86 -17.37 31.43
C ALA A 205 -9.82 -15.88 31.88
N SER A 206 -8.76 -15.16 31.59
CA SER A 206 -8.61 -13.75 31.95
C SER A 206 -7.78 -12.99 30.92
N VAL A 207 -7.94 -11.67 30.89
CA VAL A 207 -7.19 -10.76 30.03
C VAL A 207 -6.49 -9.70 30.86
N ALA A 208 -5.17 -9.59 30.72
CA ALA A 208 -4.39 -8.50 31.29
C ALA A 208 -4.10 -7.46 30.21
N ILE A 209 -4.40 -6.19 30.50
CA ILE A 209 -4.12 -5.07 29.60
C ILE A 209 -2.96 -4.29 30.19
N SER A 210 -1.89 -4.14 29.43
CA SER A 210 -0.78 -3.26 29.76
C SER A 210 -0.80 -2.07 28.81
N LEU A 211 -0.69 -0.86 29.37
CA LEU A 211 -0.55 0.40 28.64
C LEU A 211 0.79 1.00 29.02
N ASP A 212 1.59 1.35 28.02
CA ASP A 212 2.88 2.01 28.19
C ASP A 212 3.01 3.19 27.22
N GLY A 213 3.72 4.24 27.63
CA GLY A 213 3.95 5.43 26.83
C GLY A 213 5.44 5.55 26.49
N VAL A 214 5.76 5.64 25.23
CA VAL A 214 7.12 5.89 24.74
C VAL A 214 7.22 7.33 24.24
N LEU A 215 8.17 8.07 24.78
CA LEU A 215 8.47 9.44 24.29
C LEU A 215 9.30 9.34 23.00
N ALA A 216 8.67 9.59 21.86
CA ALA A 216 9.33 9.64 20.57
C ALA A 216 9.83 11.07 20.27
N PRO A 217 11.10 11.23 19.88
CA PRO A 217 11.62 12.54 19.48
C PRO A 217 11.00 13.00 18.16
N ILE A 218 10.61 14.28 18.11
CA ILE A 218 10.08 14.90 16.89
C ILE A 218 11.24 15.42 16.05
N ASP A 219 11.18 15.20 14.73
CA ASP A 219 12.19 15.73 13.79
C ASP A 219 12.25 17.27 13.86
N GLY A 220 13.47 17.79 13.80
CA GLY A 220 13.76 19.21 13.87
C GLY A 220 13.11 20.08 12.78
N ALA A 221 12.64 19.47 11.68
CA ALA A 221 11.93 20.18 10.61
C ALA A 221 10.60 20.81 11.08
N ASN A 222 9.94 20.18 12.05
CA ASN A 222 8.65 20.62 12.61
C ASN A 222 8.79 21.39 13.92
N ARG A 223 9.98 21.92 14.21
CA ARG A 223 10.24 22.66 15.43
C ARG A 223 9.40 23.93 15.47
N PRO A 224 8.69 24.23 16.59
CA PRO A 224 7.90 25.46 16.74
C PRO A 224 8.73 26.69 16.42
N THR A 225 8.10 27.69 15.81
CA THR A 225 8.77 28.93 15.38
C THR A 225 9.43 29.65 16.58
N GLU A 226 8.80 29.59 17.75
CA GLU A 226 9.28 30.16 19.01
C GLU A 226 10.63 29.56 19.44
N VAL A 227 10.76 28.20 19.38
CA VAL A 227 12.00 27.51 19.74
C VAL A 227 13.15 27.84 18.77
N ARG A 228 12.81 28.07 17.48
CA ARG A 228 13.80 28.52 16.49
C ARG A 228 14.25 29.94 16.73
N ALA A 229 13.31 30.85 17.06
CA ALA A 229 13.58 32.25 17.35
C ALA A 229 14.43 32.36 18.60
N GLU A 230 14.14 31.62 19.66
CA GLU A 230 14.89 31.61 20.91
C GLU A 230 16.33 31.11 20.71
N ALA A 231 16.51 29.99 19.97
CA ALA A 231 17.82 29.47 19.62
C ALA A 231 18.63 30.48 18.78
N ALA A 232 17.98 31.16 17.83
CA ALA A 232 18.63 32.19 17.01
C ALA A 232 19.03 33.43 17.84
N ALA A 233 18.21 33.86 18.80
CA ALA A 233 18.51 34.98 19.71
C ALA A 233 19.72 34.68 20.62
N GLU A 234 19.91 33.39 20.98
CA GLU A 234 21.05 32.94 21.78
C GLU A 234 22.29 32.58 20.94
N GLY A 235 22.24 32.78 19.62
CA GLY A 235 23.37 32.48 18.71
C GLY A 235 23.74 31.00 18.61
N ARG A 236 22.88 30.10 19.06
CA ARG A 236 23.08 28.63 19.00
C ARG A 236 22.33 28.02 17.83
N THR A 237 22.94 27.01 17.22
CA THR A 237 22.26 26.18 16.24
C THR A 237 21.24 25.32 16.96
N SER A 238 19.99 25.36 16.50
CA SER A 238 18.91 24.51 17.00
C SER A 238 19.17 23.04 16.57
N LYS A 239 20.08 22.34 17.31
CA LYS A 239 20.40 20.91 17.12
C LYS A 239 19.56 20.06 18.08
N GLY A 240 19.26 18.83 17.67
CA GLY A 240 18.50 17.88 18.48
C GLY A 240 17.01 17.84 18.12
N PRO A 241 16.20 17.03 18.80
CA PRO A 241 14.77 16.91 18.53
C PRO A 241 14.02 18.20 18.83
N ALA A 242 12.96 18.47 18.06
CA ALA A 242 12.09 19.65 18.23
C ALA A 242 11.20 19.56 19.49
N GLY A 243 11.17 18.42 20.11
CA GLY A 243 10.36 18.05 21.26
C GLY A 243 10.16 16.54 21.28
N TYR A 244 9.27 16.12 22.15
CA TYR A 244 8.89 14.71 22.26
C TYR A 244 7.37 14.60 22.19
N ARG A 245 6.88 13.54 21.56
CA ARG A 245 5.47 13.12 21.63
C ARG A 245 5.39 11.76 22.25
N GLU A 246 4.40 11.56 23.09
CA GLU A 246 4.09 10.26 23.63
C GLU A 246 3.39 9.42 22.59
N ALA A 247 3.91 8.22 22.34
CA ALA A 247 3.27 7.16 21.60
C ALA A 247 2.83 6.12 22.60
N SER A 248 1.52 5.98 22.82
CA SER A 248 0.96 4.99 23.71
C SER A 248 0.93 3.62 23.03
N CYS A 249 1.47 2.61 23.71
CA CYS A 249 1.46 1.23 23.28
C CYS A 249 0.57 0.42 24.22
N ALA A 250 -0.27 -0.45 23.67
CA ALA A 250 -1.09 -1.39 24.43
C ALA A 250 -0.67 -2.82 24.15
N THR A 251 -0.74 -3.68 25.16
CA THR A 251 -0.56 -5.12 25.02
C THR A 251 -1.72 -5.84 25.70
N LEU A 252 -2.33 -6.79 25.00
CA LEU A 252 -3.34 -7.69 25.55
C LEU A 252 -2.71 -9.06 25.78
N SER A 253 -2.65 -9.50 27.04
CA SER A 253 -2.19 -10.82 27.41
C SER A 253 -3.37 -11.68 27.86
N PHE A 254 -3.60 -12.78 27.17
CA PHE A 254 -4.64 -13.75 27.49
C PHE A 254 -4.04 -14.81 28.41
N CYS A 255 -4.66 -15.07 29.54
CA CYS A 255 -4.16 -16.02 30.53
C CYS A 255 -5.19 -17.12 30.79
N ASP A 256 -4.71 -18.32 31.08
CA ASP A 256 -5.52 -19.44 31.52
C ASP A 256 -6.04 -19.27 32.99
N GLU A 257 -6.77 -20.26 33.52
CA GLU A 257 -7.26 -20.26 34.89
C GLU A 257 -6.13 -20.20 35.94
N LYS A 258 -4.92 -20.57 35.59
CA LYS A 258 -3.74 -20.55 36.46
C LYS A 258 -2.93 -19.24 36.31
N GLY A 259 -3.38 -18.31 35.48
CA GLY A 259 -2.66 -17.06 35.20
C GLY A 259 -1.45 -17.23 34.27
N ILE A 260 -1.35 -18.37 33.60
CA ILE A 260 -0.27 -18.58 32.60
C ILE A 260 -0.70 -17.94 31.27
N VAL A 261 0.21 -17.20 30.67
CA VAL A 261 -0.04 -16.52 29.38
C VAL A 261 -0.21 -17.55 28.26
N VAL A 262 -1.39 -17.57 27.66
CA VAL A 262 -1.75 -18.43 26.51
C VAL A 262 -1.41 -17.75 25.20
N ALA A 263 -1.68 -16.44 25.08
CA ALA A 263 -1.36 -15.64 23.93
C ALA A 263 -1.12 -14.18 24.31
N VAL A 264 -0.34 -13.48 23.48
CA VAL A 264 -0.10 -12.05 23.60
C VAL A 264 -0.48 -11.40 22.26
N MET A 265 -1.29 -10.36 22.33
CA MET A 265 -1.65 -9.55 21.19
C MET A 265 -1.17 -8.13 21.41
N VAL A 266 -0.46 -7.60 20.43
CA VAL A 266 -0.15 -6.17 20.33
C VAL A 266 -1.11 -5.62 19.30
N PRO A 267 -2.05 -4.76 19.67
CA PRO A 267 -2.89 -4.08 18.68
C PRO A 267 -1.98 -3.28 17.76
N SER A 268 -2.02 -3.61 16.48
CA SER A 268 -1.20 -2.97 15.44
C SER A 268 -1.94 -1.80 14.81
#